data_f8a2fafecb84710e43ac958daf9bf950
#
_entry.id   f8a2fafecb84710e43ac958daf9bf950
#
_cell.length_a   1.000
_cell.length_b   1.000
_cell.length_c   1.000
_cell.angle_alpha   90.00
_cell.angle_beta   90.00
_cell.angle_gamma   90.00
#
_symmetry.space_group_name_H-M   'P 1'
#
loop_
_entity.id
_entity.type
_entity.pdbx_description
1 polymer ?
#
loop_
_entity_poly.entity_id
_entity_poly.type
_entity_poly.pdbx_seq_one_letter_code
_entity_poly.pdbx_strand_id
1 'polypeptide(L)'
;MYPAEFLSDPPSTGSAPWKLAFRSSRAFVISVVAIAVFTDVFIYGMIVPILPIVLKTRVIVPEDELQKWMSIMLAAFGGGVFFGSPIFGYFADRSSSRQLPFLIGLLALAGTTIVFWFAQTVSSLVIARSLQGLSAAVVWTVGLALVVDTVGKDQVGAAMGYVSMALTVGTVFGPFIGGIMLSRVGYHAVFVLAIGLIVLDICLRLVMVEPKNAAQWIQSSSDGETQGLLSEAGAHGAGYNAITANAGAGQASGIADECPTEGSGEPLTSGRSTSVPGIVRLIFSGKLLVVLLATVVDAIIWSAFDTVLPLYVMKTFGWGSFEIGLCFLPLFAPSFLSPWIGDAVDRWGAPRVAFVGFLLDFPTLLLFQLIARNTTQDQVLLYVFLFLAGVASTLQMVSLMTEVNNVTERYEREFPGIFGHQGGTAQAYGLFNVAWSGGQVLGPLVAGLLVERAGWTTMVTVLGAVSGGISVVIALSDRRVLPGREKK
;
A
#
# COMPACT_ATOMS: atom_id res chain seq x y z
N MET A 1 0.71 13.07 32.56
CA MET A 1 2.03 12.48 32.54
C MET A 1 1.86 11.01 32.93
N TYR A 2 1.35 10.19 32.02
CA TYR A 2 1.22 8.73 32.00
C TYR A 2 1.27 8.32 30.54
N PRO A 3 1.68 7.23 30.17
CA PRO A 3 2.95 6.57 30.28
C PRO A 3 3.40 5.95 28.96
N ALA A 4 4.59 6.22 28.61
CA ALA A 4 5.32 5.46 27.61
C ALA A 4 5.61 4.01 28.07
N GLU A 5 5.37 3.67 29.33
CA GLU A 5 5.64 2.35 29.92
C GLU A 5 4.68 1.23 29.49
N PHE A 6 3.53 1.55 28.86
CA PHE A 6 2.63 0.52 28.34
C PHE A 6 3.07 -0.07 27.00
N LEU A 7 4.05 0.54 26.34
CA LEU A 7 4.46 0.24 24.97
C LEU A 7 5.94 -0.15 24.81
N SER A 8 6.75 -0.06 25.84
CA SER A 8 8.18 -0.40 25.78
C SER A 8 8.59 -1.15 27.04
N ASP A 9 9.33 -2.21 26.86
CA ASP A 9 9.96 -3.15 27.79
C ASP A 9 9.02 -4.05 28.60
N PRO A 10 9.22 -5.40 28.52
CA PRO A 10 8.54 -6.32 29.40
C PRO A 10 8.97 -6.04 30.83
N PRO A 11 8.05 -5.83 31.77
CA PRO A 11 8.42 -5.73 33.17
C PRO A 11 9.08 -7.04 33.56
N SER A 12 10.21 -6.97 34.22
CA SER A 12 11.02 -8.11 34.66
C SER A 12 10.31 -9.09 35.61
N THR A 13 9.04 -8.87 35.93
CA THR A 13 8.25 -9.67 36.91
C THR A 13 6.74 -9.69 36.62
N GLY A 14 6.28 -9.67 35.36
CA GLY A 14 4.85 -9.68 35.03
C GLY A 14 4.41 -10.99 34.36
N SER A 15 3.15 -11.45 34.63
CA SER A 15 2.53 -12.54 33.87
C SER A 15 2.32 -12.15 32.40
N ALA A 16 2.52 -13.10 31.45
CA ALA A 16 2.33 -12.87 30.04
C ALA A 16 0.94 -12.27 29.74
N PRO A 17 0.82 -11.29 28.81
CA PRO A 17 -0.45 -10.67 28.48
C PRO A 17 -1.51 -11.69 28.05
N TRP A 18 -2.77 -11.42 28.41
CA TRP A 18 -3.90 -12.31 28.11
C TRP A 18 -3.93 -12.67 26.60
N LYS A 19 -4.04 -13.99 26.31
CA LYS A 19 -4.06 -14.57 24.95
C LYS A 19 -2.92 -14.08 24.05
N LEU A 20 -1.71 -13.97 24.56
CA LEU A 20 -0.54 -13.46 23.81
C LEU A 20 -0.34 -14.19 22.48
N ALA A 21 -0.46 -15.54 22.45
CA ALA A 21 -0.28 -16.33 21.23
C ALA A 21 -1.28 -15.96 20.10
N PHE A 22 -2.53 -15.61 20.43
CA PHE A 22 -3.51 -15.14 19.43
C PHE A 22 -3.21 -13.71 18.98
N ARG A 23 -2.94 -12.81 19.92
CA ARG A 23 -2.70 -11.38 19.69
C ARG A 23 -1.42 -11.08 18.92
N SER A 24 -0.46 -11.99 18.97
CA SER A 24 0.81 -11.93 18.21
C SER A 24 0.84 -12.88 17.01
N SER A 25 -0.27 -13.60 16.74
CA SER A 25 -0.33 -14.52 15.61
C SER A 25 -0.19 -13.79 14.28
N ARG A 26 0.52 -14.40 13.32
CA ARG A 26 0.71 -13.85 11.98
C ARG A 26 -0.62 -13.49 11.31
N ALA A 27 -1.61 -14.37 11.41
CA ALA A 27 -2.93 -14.17 10.83
C ALA A 27 -3.64 -12.94 11.41
N PHE A 28 -3.56 -12.73 12.72
CA PHE A 28 -4.16 -11.58 13.38
C PHE A 28 -3.49 -10.27 12.98
N VAL A 29 -2.14 -10.23 12.96
CA VAL A 29 -1.38 -9.04 12.54
C VAL A 29 -1.68 -8.67 11.09
N ILE A 30 -1.68 -9.65 10.17
CA ILE A 30 -2.04 -9.42 8.76
C ILE A 30 -3.47 -8.88 8.65
N SER A 31 -4.42 -9.46 9.40
CA SER A 31 -5.81 -8.99 9.39
C SER A 31 -5.96 -7.56 9.89
N VAL A 32 -5.24 -7.17 10.95
CA VAL A 32 -5.25 -5.80 11.47
C VAL A 32 -4.72 -4.80 10.42
N VAL A 33 -3.62 -5.13 9.75
CA VAL A 33 -3.07 -4.25 8.69
C VAL A 33 -3.99 -4.23 7.47
N ALA A 34 -4.57 -5.37 7.08
CA ALA A 34 -5.53 -5.43 5.97
C ALA A 34 -6.78 -4.58 6.25
N ILE A 35 -7.31 -4.61 7.48
CA ILE A 35 -8.44 -3.76 7.90
C ILE A 35 -8.04 -2.29 7.87
N ALA A 36 -6.83 -1.92 8.29
CA ALA A 36 -6.36 -0.54 8.24
C ALA A 36 -6.25 -0.01 6.79
N VAL A 37 -5.72 -0.83 5.87
CA VAL A 37 -5.66 -0.49 4.43
C VAL A 37 -7.08 -0.38 3.86
N PHE A 38 -7.97 -1.32 4.20
CA PHE A 38 -9.38 -1.25 3.83
C PHE A 38 -10.02 0.06 4.32
N THR A 39 -9.85 0.38 5.60
CA THR A 39 -10.45 1.58 6.22
C THR A 39 -9.98 2.86 5.54
N ASP A 40 -8.67 2.99 5.29
CA ASP A 40 -8.08 4.14 4.62
C ASP A 40 -8.65 4.36 3.22
N VAL A 41 -8.61 3.31 2.39
CA VAL A 41 -9.08 3.37 1.00
C VAL A 41 -10.61 3.51 0.93
N PHE A 42 -11.33 2.85 1.82
CA PHE A 42 -12.79 2.96 1.91
C PHE A 42 -13.21 4.40 2.24
N ILE A 43 -12.57 5.05 3.22
CA ILE A 43 -12.86 6.45 3.60
C ILE A 43 -12.48 7.39 2.45
N TYR A 44 -11.33 7.18 1.80
CA TYR A 44 -10.96 7.95 0.62
C TYR A 44 -12.05 7.86 -0.47
N GLY A 45 -12.40 6.63 -0.86
CA GLY A 45 -13.39 6.38 -1.90
C GLY A 45 -14.79 6.89 -1.55
N MET A 46 -15.18 6.77 -0.28
CA MET A 46 -16.48 7.25 0.21
C MET A 46 -16.64 8.78 0.07
N ILE A 47 -15.56 9.53 0.22
CA ILE A 47 -15.58 11.00 0.12
C ILE A 47 -15.71 11.46 -1.34
N VAL A 48 -15.16 10.74 -2.32
CA VAL A 48 -15.14 11.15 -3.74
C VAL A 48 -16.53 11.54 -4.29
N PRO A 49 -17.58 10.70 -4.24
CA PRO A 49 -18.91 11.06 -4.73
C PRO A 49 -19.63 12.10 -3.89
N ILE A 50 -19.19 12.31 -2.65
CA ILE A 50 -19.81 13.23 -1.69
C ILE A 50 -19.28 14.65 -1.88
N LEU A 51 -18.02 14.78 -2.28
CA LEU A 51 -17.28 16.03 -2.31
C LEU A 51 -17.95 17.12 -3.14
N PRO A 52 -18.44 16.89 -4.39
CA PRO A 52 -19.12 17.94 -5.16
C PRO A 52 -20.40 18.43 -4.48
N ILE A 53 -21.11 17.54 -3.80
CA ILE A 53 -22.35 17.90 -3.09
C ILE A 53 -22.03 18.75 -1.85
N VAL A 54 -21.00 18.37 -1.09
CA VAL A 54 -20.54 19.15 0.08
C VAL A 54 -20.08 20.53 -0.33
N LEU A 55 -19.31 20.66 -1.41
CA LEU A 55 -18.86 21.93 -1.93
C LEU A 55 -20.03 22.83 -2.34
N LYS A 56 -21.05 22.26 -3.00
CA LYS A 56 -22.22 22.98 -3.47
C LYS A 56 -23.18 23.36 -2.34
N THR A 57 -23.43 22.47 -1.39
CA THR A 57 -24.53 22.64 -0.40
C THR A 57 -24.09 23.20 0.94
N ARG A 58 -22.85 22.90 1.38
CA ARG A 58 -22.36 23.32 2.70
C ARG A 58 -21.39 24.48 2.66
N VAL A 59 -20.47 24.45 1.71
CA VAL A 59 -19.45 25.50 1.56
C VAL A 59 -19.91 26.60 0.61
N ILE A 60 -20.95 26.30 -0.21
CA ILE A 60 -21.59 27.23 -1.15
C ILE A 60 -20.56 27.78 -2.14
N VAL A 61 -19.77 26.89 -2.74
CA VAL A 61 -18.81 27.23 -3.79
C VAL A 61 -19.56 27.50 -5.09
N PRO A 62 -19.20 28.55 -5.86
CA PRO A 62 -19.77 28.81 -7.19
C PRO A 62 -19.58 27.62 -8.14
N GLU A 63 -20.55 27.40 -9.04
CA GLU A 63 -20.52 26.23 -9.92
C GLU A 63 -19.32 26.18 -10.87
N ASP A 64 -18.83 27.32 -11.28
CA ASP A 64 -17.64 27.50 -12.12
C ASP A 64 -16.33 27.14 -11.39
N GLU A 65 -16.28 27.25 -10.05
CA GLU A 65 -15.12 26.90 -9.24
C GLU A 65 -15.13 25.46 -8.71
N LEU A 66 -16.24 24.72 -8.81
CA LEU A 66 -16.37 23.37 -8.24
C LEU A 66 -15.28 22.42 -8.72
N GLN A 67 -14.97 22.41 -10.03
CA GLN A 67 -13.95 21.53 -10.60
C GLN A 67 -12.55 21.87 -10.07
N LYS A 68 -12.22 23.15 -9.96
CA LYS A 68 -10.95 23.62 -9.40
C LYS A 68 -10.75 23.13 -7.96
N TRP A 69 -11.77 23.32 -7.11
CA TRP A 69 -11.67 22.93 -5.71
C TRP A 69 -11.66 21.43 -5.50
N MET A 70 -12.39 20.66 -6.32
CA MET A 70 -12.28 19.21 -6.35
C MET A 70 -10.85 18.76 -6.68
N SER A 71 -10.28 19.33 -7.73
CA SER A 71 -8.91 19.03 -8.15
C SER A 71 -7.88 19.33 -7.05
N ILE A 72 -7.99 20.50 -6.42
CA ILE A 72 -7.10 20.90 -5.32
C ILE A 72 -7.22 19.94 -4.13
N MET A 73 -8.42 19.55 -3.73
CA MET A 73 -8.62 18.67 -2.58
C MET A 73 -8.08 17.25 -2.80
N LEU A 74 -8.29 16.69 -3.99
CA LEU A 74 -7.77 15.36 -4.31
C LEU A 74 -6.25 15.38 -4.50
N ALA A 75 -5.72 16.42 -5.14
CA ALA A 75 -4.27 16.64 -5.23
C ALA A 75 -3.63 16.87 -3.85
N ALA A 76 -4.30 17.58 -2.95
CA ALA A 76 -3.83 17.81 -1.58
C ALA A 76 -3.71 16.51 -0.78
N PHE A 77 -4.67 15.59 -0.93
CA PHE A 77 -4.57 14.24 -0.37
C PHE A 77 -3.38 13.49 -0.96
N GLY A 78 -3.27 13.41 -2.29
CA GLY A 78 -2.13 12.77 -2.97
C GLY A 78 -0.80 13.37 -2.57
N GLY A 79 -0.73 14.71 -2.41
CA GLY A 79 0.45 15.43 -1.92
C GLY A 79 0.83 15.03 -0.50
N GLY A 80 -0.17 14.87 0.38
CA GLY A 80 0.04 14.34 1.74
C GLY A 80 0.67 12.96 1.73
N VAL A 81 0.19 12.06 0.86
CA VAL A 81 0.75 10.70 0.70
C VAL A 81 2.16 10.78 0.12
N PHE A 82 2.36 11.56 -0.95
CA PHE A 82 3.64 11.68 -1.65
C PHE A 82 4.78 12.17 -0.76
N PHE A 83 4.55 13.25 -0.02
CA PHE A 83 5.56 13.79 0.90
C PHE A 83 5.64 13.03 2.21
N GLY A 84 4.51 12.48 2.69
CA GLY A 84 4.45 11.71 3.93
C GLY A 84 5.18 10.37 3.84
N SER A 85 5.06 9.66 2.72
CA SER A 85 5.62 8.30 2.60
C SER A 85 7.13 8.22 2.84
N PRO A 86 7.99 9.05 2.25
CA PRO A 86 9.43 9.03 2.54
C PRO A 86 9.75 9.42 3.98
N ILE A 87 9.01 10.41 4.52
CA ILE A 87 9.22 10.90 5.89
C ILE A 87 8.89 9.80 6.90
N PHE A 88 7.70 9.22 6.80
CA PHE A 88 7.27 8.18 7.74
C PHE A 88 8.00 6.85 7.52
N GLY A 89 8.39 6.52 6.30
CA GLY A 89 9.27 5.39 6.01
C GLY A 89 10.61 5.52 6.75
N TYR A 90 11.24 6.68 6.67
CA TYR A 90 12.50 6.95 7.36
C TYR A 90 12.38 6.86 8.90
N PHE A 91 11.32 7.42 9.48
CA PHE A 91 11.07 7.32 10.92
C PHE A 91 10.71 5.89 11.34
N ALA A 92 9.93 5.19 10.53
CA ALA A 92 9.56 3.81 10.79
C ALA A 92 10.79 2.90 10.86
N ASP A 93 11.75 3.04 9.95
CA ASP A 93 12.97 2.20 9.93
C ASP A 93 13.89 2.44 11.13
N ARG A 94 13.78 3.59 11.78
CA ARG A 94 14.53 3.92 13.01
C ARG A 94 13.79 3.61 14.30
N SER A 95 12.49 3.33 14.23
CA SER A 95 11.67 3.00 15.39
C SER A 95 11.86 1.55 15.80
N SER A 96 12.06 1.30 17.10
CA SER A 96 12.13 -0.05 17.65
C SER A 96 10.79 -0.79 17.59
N SER A 97 9.66 -0.05 17.63
CA SER A 97 8.29 -0.57 17.52
C SER A 97 7.54 0.12 16.39
N ARG A 98 6.84 -0.66 15.57
CA ARG A 98 5.96 -0.17 14.50
C ARG A 98 4.58 0.23 15.04
N GLN A 99 4.23 -0.21 16.25
CA GLN A 99 2.90 -0.03 16.82
C GLN A 99 2.55 1.42 17.10
N LEU A 100 3.47 2.16 17.72
CA LEU A 100 3.24 3.54 18.12
C LEU A 100 3.08 4.50 16.91
N PRO A 101 3.98 4.51 15.91
CA PRO A 101 3.80 5.35 14.73
C PRO A 101 2.48 5.05 13.99
N PHE A 102 2.11 3.77 13.88
CA PHE A 102 0.87 3.37 13.22
C PHE A 102 -0.37 3.86 13.99
N LEU A 103 -0.37 3.74 15.32
CA LEU A 103 -1.47 4.23 16.17
C LEU A 103 -1.62 5.75 16.07
N ILE A 104 -0.51 6.49 16.06
CA ILE A 104 -0.52 7.95 15.86
C ILE A 104 -1.14 8.30 14.49
N GLY A 105 -0.80 7.54 13.44
CA GLY A 105 -1.39 7.69 12.12
C GLY A 105 -2.92 7.51 12.13
N LEU A 106 -3.44 6.48 12.80
CA LEU A 106 -4.88 6.24 12.92
C LEU A 106 -5.60 7.32 13.75
N LEU A 107 -4.99 7.78 14.83
CA LEU A 107 -5.52 8.89 15.63
C LEU A 107 -5.55 10.20 14.81
N ALA A 108 -4.50 10.44 14.02
CA ALA A 108 -4.47 11.56 13.09
C ALA A 108 -5.56 11.44 12.03
N LEU A 109 -5.81 10.24 11.47
CA LEU A 109 -6.90 9.99 10.53
C LEU A 109 -8.28 10.29 11.17
N ALA A 110 -8.49 9.86 12.41
CA ALA A 110 -9.72 10.17 13.15
C ALA A 110 -9.91 11.70 13.33
N GLY A 111 -8.86 12.37 13.83
CA GLY A 111 -8.89 13.81 14.05
C GLY A 111 -9.15 14.61 12.78
N THR A 112 -8.48 14.26 11.67
CA THR A 112 -8.63 14.93 10.38
C THR A 112 -9.99 14.64 9.74
N THR A 113 -10.56 13.45 9.95
CA THR A 113 -11.91 13.09 9.52
C THR A 113 -12.96 13.89 10.29
N ILE A 114 -12.74 14.15 11.59
CA ILE A 114 -13.58 15.04 12.40
C ILE A 114 -13.48 16.49 11.89
N VAL A 115 -12.26 16.97 11.60
CA VAL A 115 -12.06 18.31 11.02
C VAL A 115 -12.82 18.44 9.70
N PHE A 116 -12.75 17.41 8.83
CA PHE A 116 -13.49 17.40 7.57
C PHE A 116 -15.02 17.43 7.82
N TRP A 117 -15.51 16.66 8.78
CA TRP A 117 -16.95 16.59 9.13
C TRP A 117 -17.53 17.95 9.49
N PHE A 118 -16.79 18.75 10.27
CA PHE A 118 -17.24 20.07 10.73
C PHE A 118 -16.75 21.22 9.85
N ALA A 119 -16.01 20.95 8.78
CA ALA A 119 -15.51 21.97 7.86
C ALA A 119 -16.65 22.76 7.20
N GLN A 120 -16.53 24.07 7.23
CA GLN A 120 -17.46 25.02 6.62
C GLN A 120 -16.79 25.92 5.57
N THR A 121 -15.47 25.81 5.41
CA THR A 121 -14.70 26.59 4.45
C THR A 121 -13.89 25.67 3.56
N VAL A 122 -13.61 26.11 2.33
CA VAL A 122 -12.76 25.37 1.39
C VAL A 122 -11.37 25.13 1.98
N SER A 123 -10.79 26.12 2.64
CA SER A 123 -9.46 26.00 3.26
C SER A 123 -9.42 24.91 4.32
N SER A 124 -10.45 24.80 5.17
CA SER A 124 -10.51 23.73 6.18
C SER A 124 -10.64 22.35 5.56
N LEU A 125 -11.37 22.22 4.44
CA LEU A 125 -11.47 20.98 3.68
C LEU A 125 -10.13 20.59 3.04
N VAL A 126 -9.42 21.55 2.43
CA VAL A 126 -8.09 21.30 1.83
C VAL A 126 -7.08 20.87 2.90
N ILE A 127 -7.04 21.56 4.05
CA ILE A 127 -6.17 21.19 5.18
C ILE A 127 -6.52 19.79 5.68
N ALA A 128 -7.81 19.49 5.89
CA ALA A 128 -8.25 18.16 6.33
C ALA A 128 -7.80 17.08 5.32
N ARG A 129 -7.93 17.30 4.01
CA ARG A 129 -7.50 16.36 2.96
C ARG A 129 -5.98 16.17 2.94
N SER A 130 -5.20 17.25 3.08
CA SER A 130 -3.73 17.14 3.18
C SER A 130 -3.29 16.31 4.38
N LEU A 131 -3.91 16.54 5.53
CA LEU A 131 -3.62 15.79 6.75
C LEU A 131 -4.12 14.35 6.68
N GLN A 132 -5.25 14.06 6.02
CA GLN A 132 -5.70 12.69 5.74
C GLN A 132 -4.67 11.97 4.86
N GLY A 133 -4.13 12.62 3.82
CA GLY A 133 -3.08 12.05 2.99
C GLY A 133 -1.80 11.74 3.77
N LEU A 134 -1.38 12.62 4.69
CA LEU A 134 -0.25 12.36 5.60
C LEU A 134 -0.52 11.14 6.50
N SER A 135 -1.74 11.02 7.01
CA SER A 135 -2.15 9.86 7.82
C SER A 135 -2.15 8.56 7.01
N ALA A 136 -2.68 8.60 5.79
CA ALA A 136 -2.64 7.48 4.84
C ALA A 136 -1.20 7.03 4.58
N ALA A 137 -0.25 7.96 4.41
CA ALA A 137 1.16 7.63 4.22
C ALA A 137 1.72 6.76 5.35
N VAL A 138 1.29 6.95 6.60
CA VAL A 138 1.69 6.10 7.74
C VAL A 138 1.15 4.68 7.56
N VAL A 139 -0.13 4.52 7.20
CA VAL A 139 -0.75 3.20 6.99
C VAL A 139 0.00 2.43 5.90
N TRP A 140 0.29 3.08 4.78
CA TRP A 140 0.96 2.47 3.64
C TRP A 140 2.43 2.16 3.86
N THR A 141 3.16 2.97 4.63
CA THR A 141 4.58 2.74 4.89
C THR A 141 4.82 1.85 6.10
N VAL A 142 4.25 2.21 7.25
CA VAL A 142 4.47 1.49 8.51
C VAL A 142 3.68 0.18 8.56
N GLY A 143 2.45 0.19 8.03
CA GLY A 143 1.58 -1.00 8.00
C GLY A 143 2.17 -2.10 7.12
N LEU A 144 2.58 -1.79 5.89
CA LEU A 144 3.20 -2.79 5.00
C LEU A 144 4.54 -3.29 5.55
N ALA A 145 5.36 -2.41 6.14
CA ALA A 145 6.61 -2.81 6.79
C ALA A 145 6.34 -3.79 7.94
N LEU A 146 5.28 -3.56 8.74
CA LEU A 146 4.89 -4.47 9.82
C LEU A 146 4.48 -5.86 9.29
N VAL A 147 3.76 -5.92 8.17
CA VAL A 147 3.41 -7.22 7.54
C VAL A 147 4.67 -7.98 7.17
N VAL A 148 5.62 -7.33 6.47
CA VAL A 148 6.89 -7.94 6.07
C VAL A 148 7.69 -8.42 7.28
N ASP A 149 7.79 -7.59 8.33
CA ASP A 149 8.49 -7.93 9.57
C ASP A 149 7.85 -9.13 10.30
N THR A 150 6.53 -9.35 10.13
CA THR A 150 5.78 -10.40 10.82
C THR A 150 5.88 -11.76 10.13
N VAL A 151 5.82 -11.80 8.79
CA VAL A 151 5.72 -13.07 8.05
C VAL A 151 7.07 -13.63 7.61
N GLY A 152 8.11 -12.79 7.55
CA GLY A 152 9.40 -13.17 6.99
C GLY A 152 9.37 -13.31 5.46
N LYS A 153 10.54 -13.52 4.85
CA LYS A 153 10.73 -13.45 3.39
C LYS A 153 9.88 -14.46 2.59
N ASP A 154 9.65 -15.64 3.12
CA ASP A 154 9.03 -16.75 2.37
C ASP A 154 7.51 -16.63 2.22
N GLN A 155 6.84 -15.82 3.05
CA GLN A 155 5.38 -15.69 3.08
C GLN A 155 4.85 -14.29 2.76
N VAL A 156 5.73 -13.37 2.36
CA VAL A 156 5.36 -11.97 2.05
C VAL A 156 4.31 -11.90 0.92
N GLY A 157 4.45 -12.72 -0.12
CA GLY A 157 3.52 -12.73 -1.25
C GLY A 157 2.08 -13.04 -0.83
N ALA A 158 1.88 -14.10 -0.03
CA ALA A 158 0.55 -14.47 0.47
C ALA A 158 -0.05 -13.39 1.38
N ALA A 159 0.76 -12.81 2.28
CA ALA A 159 0.32 -11.75 3.18
C ALA A 159 -0.09 -10.47 2.40
N MET A 160 0.70 -10.08 1.40
CA MET A 160 0.37 -8.96 0.52
C MET A 160 -0.88 -9.23 -0.32
N GLY A 161 -1.16 -10.48 -0.66
CA GLY A 161 -2.41 -10.89 -1.30
C GLY A 161 -3.64 -10.54 -0.47
N TYR A 162 -3.63 -10.80 0.86
CA TYR A 162 -4.72 -10.40 1.76
C TYR A 162 -4.87 -8.88 1.86
N VAL A 163 -3.76 -8.14 1.92
CA VAL A 163 -3.77 -6.68 1.93
C VAL A 163 -4.34 -6.13 0.61
N SER A 164 -3.95 -6.70 -0.53
CA SER A 164 -4.48 -6.32 -1.85
C SER A 164 -5.97 -6.63 -1.99
N MET A 165 -6.45 -7.73 -1.41
CA MET A 165 -7.89 -8.02 -1.37
C MET A 165 -8.65 -6.97 -0.55
N ALA A 166 -8.13 -6.58 0.60
CA ALA A 166 -8.72 -5.52 1.44
C ALA A 166 -8.74 -4.17 0.71
N LEU A 167 -7.66 -3.82 0.01
CA LEU A 167 -7.57 -2.66 -0.87
C LEU A 167 -8.69 -2.69 -1.92
N THR A 168 -8.83 -3.80 -2.66
CA THR A 168 -9.85 -3.96 -3.71
C THR A 168 -11.26 -3.76 -3.16
N VAL A 169 -11.57 -4.40 -2.02
CA VAL A 169 -12.89 -4.27 -1.39
C VAL A 169 -13.16 -2.81 -0.96
N GLY A 170 -12.17 -2.15 -0.35
CA GLY A 170 -12.26 -0.74 0.04
C GLY A 170 -12.52 0.19 -1.15
N THR A 171 -11.78 -0.01 -2.24
CA THR A 171 -11.90 0.79 -3.46
C THR A 171 -13.26 0.63 -4.13
N VAL A 172 -13.77 -0.61 -4.22
CA VAL A 172 -15.08 -0.90 -4.87
C VAL A 172 -16.24 -0.37 -4.03
N PHE A 173 -16.24 -0.66 -2.74
CA PHE A 173 -17.38 -0.37 -1.89
C PHE A 173 -17.36 1.03 -1.24
N GLY A 174 -16.20 1.68 -1.17
CA GLY A 174 -16.09 3.04 -0.60
C GLY A 174 -17.02 4.04 -1.28
N PRO A 175 -16.87 4.32 -2.57
CA PRO A 175 -17.72 5.27 -3.30
C PRO A 175 -19.19 4.87 -3.31
N PHE A 176 -19.47 3.58 -3.48
CA PHE A 176 -20.83 3.05 -3.53
C PHE A 176 -21.58 3.24 -2.20
N ILE A 177 -20.97 2.81 -1.09
CA ILE A 177 -21.57 2.96 0.24
C ILE A 177 -21.63 4.45 0.65
N GLY A 178 -20.61 5.24 0.31
CA GLY A 178 -20.61 6.68 0.53
C GLY A 178 -21.78 7.37 -0.16
N GLY A 179 -22.02 7.05 -1.43
CA GLY A 179 -23.15 7.56 -2.19
C GLY A 179 -24.51 7.18 -1.59
N ILE A 180 -24.70 5.90 -1.19
CA ILE A 180 -25.91 5.43 -0.50
C ILE A 180 -26.09 6.15 0.83
N MET A 181 -25.07 6.20 1.66
CA MET A 181 -25.14 6.84 2.98
C MET A 181 -25.59 8.29 2.87
N LEU A 182 -24.98 9.05 1.96
CA LEU A 182 -25.35 10.44 1.77
C LEU A 182 -26.79 10.60 1.27
N SER A 183 -27.20 9.77 0.29
CA SER A 183 -28.53 9.89 -0.34
C SER A 183 -29.69 9.43 0.56
N ARG A 184 -29.49 8.40 1.38
CA ARG A 184 -30.55 7.76 2.16
C ARG A 184 -30.59 8.18 3.63
N VAL A 185 -29.43 8.39 4.23
CA VAL A 185 -29.30 8.65 5.67
C VAL A 185 -28.82 10.08 5.95
N GLY A 186 -28.05 10.65 5.02
CA GLY A 186 -27.59 12.03 5.07
C GLY A 186 -26.12 12.19 5.43
N TYR A 187 -25.68 13.45 5.44
CA TYR A 187 -24.27 13.84 5.57
C TYR A 187 -23.58 13.29 6.84
N HIS A 188 -24.26 13.42 7.99
CA HIS A 188 -23.69 13.01 9.28
C HIS A 188 -23.44 11.50 9.36
N ALA A 189 -24.31 10.70 8.75
CA ALA A 189 -24.19 9.24 8.77
C ALA A 189 -22.90 8.74 8.07
N VAL A 190 -22.46 9.45 7.04
CA VAL A 190 -21.19 9.14 6.34
C VAL A 190 -20.01 9.22 7.30
N PHE A 191 -19.93 10.29 8.09
CA PHE A 191 -18.82 10.50 9.02
C PHE A 191 -18.92 9.62 10.26
N VAL A 192 -20.14 9.33 10.72
CA VAL A 192 -20.33 8.35 11.81
C VAL A 192 -19.83 6.97 11.39
N LEU A 193 -20.13 6.54 10.15
CA LEU A 193 -19.60 5.28 9.62
C LEU A 193 -18.06 5.32 9.53
N ALA A 194 -17.50 6.42 8.98
CA ALA A 194 -16.06 6.58 8.86
C ALA A 194 -15.36 6.51 10.23
N ILE A 195 -15.84 7.29 11.20
CA ILE A 195 -15.27 7.29 12.56
C ILE A 195 -15.46 5.93 13.23
N GLY A 196 -16.61 5.27 13.04
CA GLY A 196 -16.85 3.91 13.56
C GLY A 196 -15.81 2.90 13.05
N LEU A 197 -15.47 2.94 11.75
CA LEU A 197 -14.44 2.09 11.18
C LEU A 197 -13.04 2.42 11.73
N ILE A 198 -12.71 3.70 11.87
CA ILE A 198 -11.42 4.11 12.44
C ILE A 198 -11.30 3.68 13.91
N VAL A 199 -12.38 3.83 14.70
CA VAL A 199 -12.41 3.38 16.10
C VAL A 199 -12.22 1.87 16.18
N LEU A 200 -12.88 1.09 15.32
CA LEU A 200 -12.69 -0.36 15.22
C LEU A 200 -11.22 -0.69 14.94
N ASP A 201 -10.61 0.01 13.99
CA ASP A 201 -9.21 -0.19 13.62
C ASP A 201 -8.25 0.15 14.76
N ILE A 202 -8.47 1.27 15.46
CA ILE A 202 -7.72 1.64 16.67
C ILE A 202 -7.86 0.56 17.75
N CYS A 203 -9.07 0.04 17.99
CA CYS A 203 -9.30 -1.02 18.97
C CYS A 203 -8.54 -2.31 18.60
N LEU A 204 -8.62 -2.73 17.33
CA LEU A 204 -7.87 -3.90 16.85
C LEU A 204 -6.35 -3.70 17.00
N ARG A 205 -5.87 -2.49 16.73
CA ARG A 205 -4.46 -2.14 16.87
C ARG A 205 -3.99 -2.17 18.33
N LEU A 206 -4.79 -1.69 19.28
CA LEU A 206 -4.48 -1.75 20.71
C LEU A 206 -4.48 -3.20 21.25
N VAL A 207 -5.33 -4.06 20.69
CA VAL A 207 -5.33 -5.48 21.04
C VAL A 207 -4.12 -6.22 20.48
N MET A 208 -3.59 -5.81 19.33
CA MET A 208 -2.46 -6.47 18.66
C MET A 208 -1.16 -6.31 19.46
N VAL A 209 -0.36 -7.37 19.52
CA VAL A 209 0.99 -7.36 20.08
C VAL A 209 1.99 -7.69 18.97
N GLU A 210 3.02 -6.88 18.79
CA GLU A 210 4.05 -7.15 17.80
C GLU A 210 4.77 -8.47 18.09
N PRO A 211 5.00 -9.35 17.10
CA PRO A 211 5.67 -10.63 17.30
C PRO A 211 7.06 -10.52 17.95
N LYS A 212 7.79 -9.43 17.65
CA LYS A 212 9.10 -9.15 18.28
C LYS A 212 8.98 -8.99 19.79
N ASN A 213 7.98 -8.24 20.25
CA ASN A 213 7.73 -8.03 21.68
C ASN A 213 7.18 -9.30 22.34
N ALA A 214 6.35 -10.08 21.61
CA ALA A 214 5.84 -11.36 22.10
C ALA A 214 6.95 -12.41 22.30
N ALA A 215 7.97 -12.42 21.43
CA ALA A 215 9.10 -13.34 21.54
C ALA A 215 9.90 -13.15 22.84
N GLN A 216 10.03 -11.92 23.33
CA GLN A 216 10.72 -11.60 24.60
C GLN A 216 10.00 -12.24 25.80
N TRP A 217 8.65 -12.22 25.80
CA TRP A 217 7.85 -12.88 26.85
C TRP A 217 7.95 -14.40 26.81
N ILE A 218 8.01 -15.00 25.61
CA ILE A 218 8.14 -16.44 25.45
C ILE A 218 9.52 -16.91 25.90
N GLN A 219 10.57 -16.18 25.56
CA GLN A 219 11.94 -16.48 26.01
C GLN A 219 12.10 -16.33 27.52
N SER A 220 11.60 -15.25 28.12
CA SER A 220 11.67 -15.06 29.55
C SER A 220 10.90 -16.10 30.33
N SER A 221 9.80 -16.67 29.78
CA SER A 221 9.05 -17.76 30.39
C SER A 221 9.82 -19.09 30.31
N SER A 222 10.52 -19.39 29.21
CA SER A 222 11.32 -20.61 29.04
C SER A 222 12.58 -20.57 29.92
N ASP A 223 13.22 -19.40 30.07
CA ASP A 223 14.38 -19.23 30.93
C ASP A 223 14.00 -19.36 32.43
N GLY A 224 12.81 -18.85 32.80
CA GLY A 224 12.26 -19.01 34.15
C GLY A 224 11.93 -20.45 34.50
N GLU A 225 11.33 -21.23 33.56
CA GLU A 225 11.08 -22.65 33.74
C GLU A 225 12.38 -23.47 33.81
N THR A 226 13.36 -23.14 32.96
CA THR A 226 14.67 -23.81 32.96
C THR A 226 15.45 -23.50 34.25
N GLN A 227 15.41 -22.26 34.74
CA GLN A 227 15.99 -21.92 36.05
C GLN A 227 15.24 -22.58 37.23
N GLY A 228 13.90 -22.69 37.15
CA GLY A 228 13.09 -23.39 38.12
C GLY A 228 13.46 -24.87 38.20
N LEU A 229 13.56 -25.53 37.06
CA LEU A 229 13.97 -26.96 36.97
C LEU A 229 15.41 -27.18 37.42
N LEU A 230 16.33 -26.24 37.13
CA LEU A 230 17.71 -26.30 37.59
C LEU A 230 17.81 -26.06 39.12
N SER A 231 16.95 -25.20 39.68
CA SER A 231 16.90 -24.95 41.12
C SER A 231 16.30 -26.14 41.90
N GLU A 232 15.26 -26.81 41.35
CA GLU A 232 14.69 -28.05 41.93
C GLU A 232 15.65 -29.21 41.78
N ALA A 233 16.35 -29.35 40.64
CA ALA A 233 17.38 -30.39 40.47
C ALA A 233 18.59 -30.14 41.39
N GLY A 234 18.94 -28.89 41.68
CA GLY A 234 19.97 -28.54 42.65
C GLY A 234 19.57 -28.80 44.10
N ALA A 235 18.29 -28.66 44.45
CA ALA A 235 17.78 -28.95 45.79
C ALA A 235 17.67 -30.48 46.11
N HIS A 236 17.47 -31.32 45.09
CA HIS A 236 17.49 -32.78 45.25
C HIS A 236 18.88 -33.42 45.07
N GLY A 237 19.88 -32.67 44.55
CA GLY A 237 21.26 -33.14 44.37
C GLY A 237 22.18 -33.02 45.56
N ALA A 238 21.77 -32.33 46.64
CA ALA A 238 22.61 -32.08 47.84
C ALA A 238 22.65 -33.24 48.82
N GLY A 239 22.01 -34.38 48.55
CA GLY A 239 21.90 -35.54 49.48
C GLY A 239 22.75 -36.76 49.15
N TYR A 240 23.51 -36.79 48.06
CA TYR A 240 24.17 -38.06 47.63
C TYR A 240 25.64 -37.98 47.22
N ASN A 241 26.44 -37.04 47.73
CA ASN A 241 27.87 -37.00 47.48
C ASN A 241 28.68 -36.95 48.76
N ALA A 242 28.59 -38.02 49.53
CA ALA A 242 29.51 -38.29 50.62
C ALA A 242 29.83 -39.81 50.75
N ILE A 243 30.25 -40.50 49.73
CA ILE A 243 30.99 -41.78 49.77
C ILE A 243 31.45 -42.04 48.31
N THR A 244 32.69 -41.77 48.02
CA THR A 244 33.65 -42.53 47.24
C THR A 244 34.74 -41.59 46.70
N ALA A 245 35.63 -41.21 47.58
CA ALA A 245 36.99 -40.83 47.20
C ALA A 245 37.87 -42.05 47.48
N ASN A 246 38.26 -42.73 46.47
CA ASN A 246 39.55 -43.41 46.28
C ASN A 246 39.43 -44.55 45.26
N ALA A 247 40.04 -44.40 44.15
CA ALA A 247 40.91 -45.42 43.57
C ALA A 247 41.09 -45.17 42.05
N GLY A 248 42.32 -45.09 41.62
CA GLY A 248 42.68 -45.53 40.30
C GLY A 248 43.26 -44.48 39.35
N ALA A 249 44.54 -44.12 39.58
CA ALA A 249 45.41 -43.63 38.51
C ALA A 249 45.57 -44.73 37.44
N GLY A 250 45.31 -44.41 36.19
CA GLY A 250 45.55 -45.26 35.05
C GLY A 250 45.76 -44.45 33.79
N GLN A 251 47.04 -44.32 33.39
CA GLN A 251 47.50 -43.80 32.13
C GLN A 251 46.90 -44.57 30.96
N ALA A 252 46.41 -43.86 29.96
CA ALA A 252 46.45 -44.36 28.58
C ALA A 252 46.63 -43.19 27.64
N SER A 253 47.79 -43.26 27.02
CA SER A 253 48.36 -42.44 25.95
C SER A 253 47.54 -42.49 24.65
N GLY A 254 47.50 -41.37 23.96
CA GLY A 254 47.70 -41.25 22.53
C GLY A 254 46.62 -41.75 21.60
N ILE A 255 46.04 -40.82 20.90
CA ILE A 255 46.01 -40.77 19.43
C ILE A 255 45.59 -39.35 19.08
N ALA A 256 46.59 -38.59 18.54
CA ALA A 256 46.34 -37.31 17.85
C ALA A 256 45.84 -37.65 16.47
N ASP A 257 44.61 -37.37 16.14
CA ASP A 257 44.18 -37.23 14.75
C ASP A 257 44.34 -35.76 14.35
N GLU A 258 45.29 -35.57 13.47
CA GLU A 258 45.53 -34.29 12.77
C GLU A 258 44.31 -33.92 11.93
N CYS A 259 43.69 -32.82 12.29
CA CYS A 259 42.80 -32.12 11.39
C CYS A 259 43.65 -31.24 10.48
N PRO A 260 43.51 -31.34 9.14
CA PRO A 260 44.31 -30.50 8.22
C PRO A 260 43.93 -29.04 8.38
N THR A 261 44.89 -28.22 8.71
CA THR A 261 44.84 -26.75 8.56
C THR A 261 44.67 -26.43 7.10
N GLU A 262 43.45 -26.24 6.65
CA GLU A 262 43.19 -25.57 5.38
C GLU A 262 43.47 -24.09 5.50
N GLY A 263 44.13 -23.62 4.49
CA GLY A 263 44.79 -22.38 4.28
C GLY A 263 44.03 -21.13 4.70
N SER A 264 44.80 -20.18 5.16
CA SER A 264 44.53 -18.76 5.19
C SER A 264 43.95 -18.26 3.87
N GLY A 265 42.61 -18.39 3.75
CA GLY A 265 41.86 -17.67 2.74
C GLY A 265 41.97 -16.18 3.05
N GLU A 266 42.63 -15.46 2.18
CA GLU A 266 42.63 -14.01 2.15
C GLU A 266 41.22 -13.50 2.32
N PRO A 267 40.98 -12.43 3.11
CA PRO A 267 39.68 -11.79 3.15
C PRO A 267 39.38 -11.30 1.75
N LEU A 268 38.37 -11.91 1.11
CA LEU A 268 37.79 -11.41 -0.11
C LEU A 268 37.64 -9.90 0.02
N THR A 269 38.45 -9.20 -0.74
CA THR A 269 38.51 -7.76 -0.87
C THR A 269 37.11 -7.22 -0.79
N SER A 270 36.84 -6.43 0.26
CA SER A 270 35.66 -5.60 0.40
C SER A 270 35.49 -4.84 -0.91
N GLY A 271 34.55 -5.30 -1.72
CA GLY A 271 34.16 -4.61 -2.95
C GLY A 271 33.95 -3.15 -2.59
N ARG A 272 34.72 -2.32 -3.24
CA ARG A 272 34.73 -0.86 -3.19
C ARG A 272 33.31 -0.36 -2.92
N SER A 273 33.06 0.10 -1.69
CA SER A 273 31.83 0.80 -1.33
C SER A 273 31.64 1.94 -2.32
N THR A 274 30.84 1.69 -3.33
CA THR A 274 30.45 2.75 -4.28
C THR A 274 29.54 3.70 -3.48
N SER A 275 29.92 4.94 -3.40
CA SER A 275 29.31 5.99 -2.60
C SER A 275 27.84 6.29 -2.95
N VAL A 276 27.24 5.57 -3.89
CA VAL A 276 25.85 5.77 -4.34
C VAL A 276 25.00 4.58 -3.86
N PRO A 277 23.93 4.83 -3.07
CA PRO A 277 22.99 3.80 -2.65
C PRO A 277 22.44 2.98 -3.82
N GLY A 278 22.26 1.66 -3.65
CA GLY A 278 21.80 0.76 -4.70
C GLY A 278 20.48 1.19 -5.33
N ILE A 279 19.57 1.77 -4.52
CA ILE A 279 18.30 2.31 -4.99
C ILE A 279 18.45 3.45 -6.02
N VAL A 280 19.46 4.32 -5.84
CA VAL A 280 19.69 5.43 -6.77
C VAL A 280 20.15 4.89 -8.13
N ARG A 281 20.99 3.86 -8.14
CA ARG A 281 21.41 3.20 -9.39
C ARG A 281 20.24 2.49 -10.05
N LEU A 282 19.36 1.86 -9.27
CA LEU A 282 18.17 1.19 -9.77
C LEU A 282 17.21 2.17 -10.45
N ILE A 283 16.99 3.37 -9.88
CA ILE A 283 16.14 4.41 -10.47
C ILE A 283 16.63 4.82 -11.87
N PHE A 284 17.94 4.88 -12.07
CA PHE A 284 18.53 5.23 -13.37
C PHE A 284 18.60 4.05 -14.36
N SER A 285 18.09 2.86 -14.00
CA SER A 285 17.92 1.79 -14.97
C SER A 285 16.78 2.14 -15.92
N GLY A 286 17.05 2.13 -17.23
CA GLY A 286 16.06 2.54 -18.24
C GLY A 286 14.76 1.72 -18.17
N LYS A 287 14.81 0.44 -17.76
CA LYS A 287 13.63 -0.40 -17.62
C LYS A 287 12.76 0.02 -16.45
N LEU A 288 13.36 0.28 -15.27
CA LEU A 288 12.60 0.73 -14.11
C LEU A 288 11.98 2.09 -14.37
N LEU A 289 12.70 3.00 -15.02
CA LEU A 289 12.18 4.32 -15.36
C LEU A 289 10.91 4.23 -16.21
N VAL A 290 10.86 3.33 -17.20
CA VAL A 290 9.67 3.09 -18.01
C VAL A 290 8.51 2.57 -17.16
N VAL A 291 8.77 1.63 -16.26
CA VAL A 291 7.72 1.08 -15.37
C VAL A 291 7.19 2.15 -14.41
N LEU A 292 8.06 2.95 -13.81
CA LEU A 292 7.66 4.03 -12.91
C LEU A 292 6.89 5.13 -13.67
N LEU A 293 7.32 5.48 -14.90
CA LEU A 293 6.59 6.43 -15.74
C LEU A 293 5.18 5.88 -16.09
N ALA A 294 5.09 4.60 -16.45
CA ALA A 294 3.81 3.94 -16.71
C ALA A 294 2.90 3.95 -15.47
N THR A 295 3.48 3.73 -14.28
CA THR A 295 2.76 3.81 -13.00
C THR A 295 2.24 5.22 -12.73
N VAL A 296 3.03 6.25 -12.99
CA VAL A 296 2.58 7.65 -12.87
C VAL A 296 1.40 7.92 -13.81
N VAL A 297 1.46 7.43 -15.06
CA VAL A 297 0.37 7.64 -16.05
C VAL A 297 -0.90 6.90 -15.64
N ASP A 298 -0.81 5.64 -15.19
CA ASP A 298 -1.95 4.88 -14.68
C ASP A 298 -2.61 5.61 -13.50
N ALA A 299 -1.81 6.08 -12.54
CA ALA A 299 -2.30 6.85 -11.40
C ALA A 299 -2.90 8.22 -11.79
N ILE A 300 -2.38 8.87 -12.84
CA ILE A 300 -2.97 10.11 -13.40
C ILE A 300 -4.36 9.81 -13.96
N ILE A 301 -4.50 8.76 -14.77
CA ILE A 301 -5.78 8.39 -15.39
C ILE A 301 -6.80 8.06 -14.32
N TRP A 302 -6.42 7.22 -13.35
CA TRP A 302 -7.27 6.84 -12.23
C TRP A 302 -7.78 8.05 -11.44
N SER A 303 -6.87 8.89 -10.98
CA SER A 303 -7.22 10.06 -10.15
C SER A 303 -7.90 11.19 -10.94
N ALA A 304 -7.73 11.22 -12.27
CA ALA A 304 -8.51 12.09 -13.15
C ALA A 304 -9.99 11.72 -13.15
N PHE A 305 -10.32 10.42 -13.21
CA PHE A 305 -11.71 9.97 -13.11
C PHE A 305 -12.30 10.26 -11.74
N ASP A 306 -11.57 10.02 -10.64
CA ASP A 306 -12.01 10.40 -9.29
C ASP A 306 -12.39 11.88 -9.19
N THR A 307 -11.67 12.74 -9.92
CA THR A 307 -11.82 14.20 -9.83
C THR A 307 -12.94 14.72 -10.72
N VAL A 308 -13.05 14.21 -11.93
CA VAL A 308 -13.90 14.81 -12.97
C VAL A 308 -15.21 14.08 -13.15
N LEU A 309 -15.21 12.74 -13.03
CA LEU A 309 -16.40 11.92 -13.25
C LEU A 309 -17.61 12.34 -12.39
N PRO A 310 -17.46 12.59 -11.06
CA PRO A 310 -18.60 12.99 -10.23
C PRO A 310 -19.29 14.28 -10.72
N LEU A 311 -18.50 15.30 -11.07
CA LEU A 311 -19.03 16.55 -11.56
C LEU A 311 -19.59 16.43 -12.99
N TYR A 312 -18.96 15.62 -13.82
CA TYR A 312 -19.43 15.38 -15.19
C TYR A 312 -20.81 14.73 -15.20
N VAL A 313 -21.00 13.64 -14.46
CA VAL A 313 -22.30 12.95 -14.42
C VAL A 313 -23.37 13.77 -13.72
N MET A 314 -23.00 14.57 -12.70
CA MET A 314 -23.90 15.51 -12.05
C MET A 314 -24.40 16.58 -13.04
N LYS A 315 -23.53 17.14 -13.87
CA LYS A 315 -23.87 18.18 -14.85
C LYS A 315 -24.62 17.60 -16.06
N THR A 316 -24.20 16.44 -16.58
CA THR A 316 -24.75 15.86 -17.82
C THR A 316 -26.06 15.13 -17.60
N PHE A 317 -26.15 14.34 -16.51
CA PHE A 317 -27.33 13.51 -16.24
C PHE A 317 -28.20 14.02 -15.08
N GLY A 318 -27.77 15.01 -14.32
CA GLY A 318 -28.47 15.50 -13.14
C GLY A 318 -28.42 14.51 -11.97
N TRP A 319 -27.42 13.62 -11.94
CA TRP A 319 -27.31 12.54 -10.96
C TRP A 319 -26.94 13.04 -9.57
N GLY A 320 -27.51 12.38 -8.55
CA GLY A 320 -27.20 12.60 -7.14
C GLY A 320 -26.05 11.71 -6.65
N SER A 321 -25.81 11.76 -5.33
CA SER A 321 -24.70 10.99 -4.72
C SER A 321 -24.82 9.48 -4.88
N PHE A 322 -26.04 8.95 -4.93
CA PHE A 322 -26.28 7.52 -5.12
C PHE A 322 -25.79 7.05 -6.51
N GLU A 323 -26.25 7.73 -7.56
CA GLU A 323 -25.90 7.38 -8.95
C GLU A 323 -24.39 7.64 -9.21
N ILE A 324 -23.85 8.72 -8.65
CA ILE A 324 -22.40 8.99 -8.71
C ILE A 324 -21.61 7.85 -8.05
N GLY A 325 -22.01 7.42 -6.85
CA GLY A 325 -21.37 6.27 -6.19
C GLY A 325 -21.49 4.97 -7.00
N LEU A 326 -22.65 4.77 -7.66
CA LEU A 326 -22.91 3.59 -8.50
C LEU A 326 -21.99 3.56 -9.73
N CYS A 327 -21.56 4.71 -10.29
CA CYS A 327 -20.63 4.78 -11.40
C CYS A 327 -19.27 4.13 -11.09
N PHE A 328 -18.85 4.17 -9.85
CA PHE A 328 -17.56 3.60 -9.46
C PHE A 328 -17.58 2.07 -9.35
N LEU A 329 -18.75 1.44 -9.25
CA LEU A 329 -18.82 -0.01 -9.24
C LEU A 329 -18.27 -0.65 -10.53
N PRO A 330 -18.72 -0.30 -11.74
CA PRO A 330 -18.18 -0.89 -12.97
C PRO A 330 -16.72 -0.50 -13.18
N LEU A 331 -16.27 0.68 -12.73
CA LEU A 331 -14.87 1.08 -12.83
C LEU A 331 -13.96 0.21 -11.96
N PHE A 332 -14.38 -0.12 -10.74
CA PHE A 332 -13.53 -0.83 -9.78
C PHE A 332 -13.80 -2.33 -9.69
N ALA A 333 -14.99 -2.81 -10.07
CA ALA A 333 -15.35 -4.23 -10.04
C ALA A 333 -14.35 -5.15 -10.79
N PRO A 334 -13.75 -4.74 -11.94
CA PRO A 334 -12.75 -5.56 -12.59
C PRO A 334 -11.52 -5.88 -11.75
N SER A 335 -11.24 -5.12 -10.68
CA SER A 335 -10.13 -5.41 -9.74
C SER A 335 -10.28 -6.78 -9.06
N PHE A 336 -11.49 -7.34 -8.97
CA PHE A 336 -11.70 -8.72 -8.52
C PHE A 336 -11.11 -9.77 -9.49
N LEU A 337 -10.83 -9.39 -10.74
CA LEU A 337 -10.16 -10.24 -11.73
C LEU A 337 -8.63 -10.30 -11.53
N SER A 338 -8.06 -9.55 -10.58
CA SER A 338 -6.62 -9.50 -10.33
C SER A 338 -5.93 -10.86 -10.20
N PRO A 339 -6.50 -11.91 -9.56
CA PRO A 339 -5.86 -13.22 -9.50
C PRO A 339 -5.70 -13.87 -10.89
N TRP A 340 -6.72 -13.81 -11.74
CA TRP A 340 -6.65 -14.35 -13.11
C TRP A 340 -5.72 -13.54 -14.02
N ILE A 341 -5.67 -12.22 -13.78
CA ILE A 341 -4.71 -11.33 -14.46
C ILE A 341 -3.29 -11.63 -13.98
N GLY A 342 -3.09 -11.94 -12.71
CA GLY A 342 -1.81 -12.42 -12.17
C GLY A 342 -1.33 -13.68 -12.88
N ASP A 343 -2.21 -14.69 -13.05
CA ASP A 343 -1.89 -15.89 -13.82
C ASP A 343 -1.51 -15.57 -15.29
N ALA A 344 -2.17 -14.58 -15.88
CA ALA A 344 -1.84 -14.13 -17.23
C ALA A 344 -0.47 -13.43 -17.28
N VAL A 345 -0.15 -12.63 -16.26
CA VAL A 345 1.16 -11.99 -16.10
C VAL A 345 2.27 -13.01 -15.96
N ASP A 346 2.04 -14.09 -15.20
CA ASP A 346 3.01 -15.16 -15.02
C ASP A 346 3.25 -15.95 -16.31
N ARG A 347 2.20 -16.19 -17.11
CA ARG A 347 2.27 -16.95 -18.38
C ARG A 347 2.84 -16.13 -19.54
N TRP A 348 2.43 -14.87 -19.67
CA TRP A 348 2.76 -14.05 -20.85
C TRP A 348 3.86 -13.03 -20.58
N GLY A 349 4.15 -12.76 -19.32
CA GLY A 349 5.10 -11.77 -18.86
C GLY A 349 4.46 -10.39 -18.62
N ALA A 350 4.86 -9.75 -17.54
CA ALA A 350 4.32 -8.48 -17.09
C ALA A 350 4.33 -7.36 -18.16
N PRO A 351 5.40 -7.15 -18.95
CA PRO A 351 5.42 -6.08 -19.96
C PRO A 351 4.37 -6.24 -21.06
N ARG A 352 4.05 -7.50 -21.45
CA ARG A 352 3.01 -7.75 -22.47
C ARG A 352 1.62 -7.44 -21.96
N VAL A 353 1.33 -7.84 -20.73
CA VAL A 353 0.03 -7.58 -20.10
C VAL A 353 -0.15 -6.08 -19.86
N ALA A 354 0.90 -5.38 -19.40
CA ALA A 354 0.89 -3.92 -19.28
C ALA A 354 0.62 -3.24 -20.64
N PHE A 355 1.30 -3.67 -21.69
CA PHE A 355 1.09 -3.18 -23.05
C PHE A 355 -0.38 -3.33 -23.49
N VAL A 356 -0.98 -4.50 -23.29
CA VAL A 356 -2.40 -4.75 -23.63
C VAL A 356 -3.31 -3.85 -22.80
N GLY A 357 -3.03 -3.65 -21.49
CA GLY A 357 -3.79 -2.75 -20.62
C GLY A 357 -3.81 -1.33 -21.15
N PHE A 358 -2.65 -0.73 -21.44
CA PHE A 358 -2.55 0.63 -21.97
C PHE A 358 -3.11 0.75 -23.41
N LEU A 359 -2.95 -0.30 -24.21
CA LEU A 359 -3.50 -0.34 -25.56
C LEU A 359 -5.04 -0.41 -25.57
N LEU A 360 -5.65 -1.15 -24.63
CA LEU A 360 -7.10 -1.22 -24.42
C LEU A 360 -7.67 0.09 -23.89
N ASP A 361 -6.93 0.73 -22.98
CA ASP A 361 -7.35 1.98 -22.34
C ASP A 361 -7.41 3.14 -23.35
N PHE A 362 -6.50 3.18 -24.32
CA PHE A 362 -6.46 4.21 -25.37
C PHE A 362 -7.80 4.36 -26.11
N PRO A 363 -8.35 3.37 -26.83
CA PRO A 363 -9.63 3.48 -27.50
C PRO A 363 -10.79 3.67 -26.50
N THR A 364 -10.73 3.05 -25.33
CA THR A 364 -11.77 3.16 -24.30
C THR A 364 -11.95 4.61 -23.86
N LEU A 365 -10.85 5.31 -23.58
CA LEU A 365 -10.87 6.73 -23.21
C LEU A 365 -11.40 7.60 -24.35
N LEU A 366 -11.06 7.30 -25.60
CA LEU A 366 -11.63 8.03 -26.75
C LEU A 366 -13.14 7.82 -26.89
N LEU A 367 -13.66 6.63 -26.57
CA LEU A 367 -15.10 6.33 -26.64
C LEU A 367 -15.92 7.15 -25.64
N PHE A 368 -15.35 7.62 -24.52
CA PHE A 368 -16.05 8.51 -23.59
C PHE A 368 -16.49 9.85 -24.22
N GLN A 369 -15.94 10.22 -25.37
CA GLN A 369 -16.39 11.42 -26.13
C GLN A 369 -17.82 11.27 -26.66
N LEU A 370 -18.30 10.02 -26.86
CA LEU A 370 -19.64 9.74 -27.39
C LEU A 370 -20.73 10.06 -26.34
N ILE A 371 -20.36 10.15 -25.07
CA ILE A 371 -21.28 10.44 -23.98
C ILE A 371 -21.44 11.95 -23.85
N ALA A 372 -22.52 12.49 -24.40
CA ALA A 372 -22.75 13.93 -24.43
C ALA A 372 -24.17 14.35 -24.02
N ARG A 373 -25.13 13.39 -24.03
CA ARG A 373 -26.56 13.70 -23.88
C ARG A 373 -27.14 12.90 -22.70
N ASN A 374 -28.18 13.43 -22.09
CA ASN A 374 -28.93 12.71 -21.05
C ASN A 374 -29.92 11.72 -21.68
N THR A 375 -29.41 10.65 -22.31
CA THR A 375 -30.20 9.56 -22.87
C THR A 375 -29.89 8.27 -22.13
N THR A 376 -30.84 7.33 -22.09
CA THR A 376 -30.61 6.00 -21.52
C THR A 376 -29.47 5.28 -22.21
N GLN A 377 -29.30 5.50 -23.52
CA GLN A 377 -28.18 4.94 -24.28
C GLN A 377 -26.84 5.45 -23.77
N ASP A 378 -26.69 6.77 -23.57
CA ASP A 378 -25.45 7.37 -23.06
C ASP A 378 -25.14 6.89 -21.64
N GLN A 379 -26.17 6.70 -20.81
CA GLN A 379 -26.01 6.15 -19.45
C GLN A 379 -25.49 4.71 -19.48
N VAL A 380 -26.04 3.86 -20.34
CA VAL A 380 -25.57 2.46 -20.51
C VAL A 380 -24.15 2.44 -21.06
N LEU A 381 -23.85 3.27 -22.08
CA LEU A 381 -22.51 3.37 -22.65
C LEU A 381 -21.49 3.85 -21.59
N LEU A 382 -21.86 4.77 -20.72
CA LEU A 382 -21.02 5.21 -19.60
C LEU A 382 -20.60 4.01 -18.73
N TYR A 383 -21.56 3.19 -18.29
CA TYR A 383 -21.24 2.01 -17.46
C TYR A 383 -20.37 0.99 -18.20
N VAL A 384 -20.61 0.77 -19.49
CA VAL A 384 -19.80 -0.14 -20.32
C VAL A 384 -18.36 0.38 -20.43
N PHE A 385 -18.20 1.68 -20.73
CA PHE A 385 -16.85 2.26 -20.88
C PHE A 385 -16.11 2.34 -19.55
N LEU A 386 -16.79 2.61 -18.45
CA LEU A 386 -16.20 2.55 -17.10
C LEU A 386 -15.73 1.13 -16.78
N PHE A 387 -16.51 0.10 -17.14
CA PHE A 387 -16.10 -1.29 -16.95
C PHE A 387 -14.85 -1.64 -17.78
N LEU A 388 -14.82 -1.23 -19.06
CA LEU A 388 -13.64 -1.44 -19.92
C LEU A 388 -12.40 -0.70 -19.41
N ALA A 389 -12.56 0.54 -18.96
CA ALA A 389 -11.48 1.31 -18.32
C ALA A 389 -10.98 0.61 -17.03
N GLY A 390 -11.90 0.07 -16.23
CA GLY A 390 -11.57 -0.72 -15.05
C GLY A 390 -10.79 -2.00 -15.37
N VAL A 391 -11.16 -2.72 -16.44
CA VAL A 391 -10.39 -3.88 -16.93
C VAL A 391 -8.99 -3.45 -17.35
N ALA A 392 -8.89 -2.37 -18.15
CA ALA A 392 -7.60 -1.85 -18.61
C ALA A 392 -6.69 -1.46 -17.42
N SER A 393 -7.23 -0.71 -16.47
CA SER A 393 -6.47 -0.29 -15.27
C SER A 393 -6.05 -1.48 -14.40
N THR A 394 -6.90 -2.52 -14.26
CA THR A 394 -6.51 -3.72 -13.52
C THR A 394 -5.36 -4.47 -14.20
N LEU A 395 -5.38 -4.58 -15.55
CA LEU A 395 -4.26 -5.13 -16.32
C LEU A 395 -2.98 -4.33 -16.10
N GLN A 396 -3.08 -3.00 -16.10
CA GLN A 396 -1.95 -2.08 -15.87
C GLN A 396 -1.38 -2.24 -14.46
N MET A 397 -2.21 -2.11 -13.43
CA MET A 397 -1.80 -2.13 -12.02
C MET A 397 -1.09 -3.44 -11.65
N VAL A 398 -1.69 -4.60 -11.95
CA VAL A 398 -1.13 -5.91 -11.61
C VAL A 398 0.20 -6.14 -12.32
N SER A 399 0.28 -5.80 -13.60
CA SER A 399 1.50 -6.02 -14.38
C SER A 399 2.62 -5.04 -14.01
N LEU A 400 2.31 -3.76 -13.75
CA LEU A 400 3.32 -2.78 -13.34
C LEU A 400 3.92 -3.12 -11.98
N MET A 401 3.08 -3.51 -11.02
CA MET A 401 3.54 -3.92 -9.68
C MET A 401 4.44 -5.16 -9.76
N THR A 402 4.10 -6.14 -10.61
CA THR A 402 4.92 -7.32 -10.84
C THR A 402 6.23 -6.98 -11.55
N GLU A 403 6.21 -6.09 -12.57
CA GLU A 403 7.42 -5.77 -13.31
C GLU A 403 8.43 -4.94 -12.49
N VAL A 404 7.96 -4.08 -11.58
CA VAL A 404 8.85 -3.39 -10.62
C VAL A 404 9.65 -4.41 -9.81
N ASN A 405 9.01 -5.46 -9.30
CA ASN A 405 9.68 -6.53 -8.57
C ASN A 405 10.65 -7.31 -9.46
N ASN A 406 10.20 -7.70 -10.66
CA ASN A 406 11.01 -8.44 -11.62
C ASN A 406 12.29 -7.69 -12.04
N VAL A 407 12.19 -6.37 -12.25
CA VAL A 407 13.35 -5.53 -12.60
C VAL A 407 14.33 -5.47 -11.42
N THR A 408 13.82 -5.34 -10.21
CA THR A 408 14.63 -5.28 -8.99
C THR A 408 15.37 -6.59 -8.75
N GLU A 409 14.69 -7.73 -8.86
CA GLU A 409 15.31 -9.04 -8.72
C GLU A 409 16.39 -9.30 -9.78
N ARG A 410 16.15 -8.89 -11.04
CA ARG A 410 17.17 -9.00 -12.10
C ARG A 410 18.40 -8.16 -11.77
N TYR A 411 18.19 -6.95 -11.26
CA TYR A 411 19.28 -6.06 -10.88
C TYR A 411 20.07 -6.59 -9.69
N GLU A 412 19.42 -7.22 -8.72
CA GLU A 412 20.07 -7.87 -7.58
C GLU A 412 20.88 -9.11 -8.01
N ARG A 413 20.40 -9.85 -9.03
CA ARG A 413 21.19 -10.97 -9.62
C ARG A 413 22.42 -10.50 -10.40
N GLU A 414 22.33 -9.34 -11.07
CA GLU A 414 23.47 -8.73 -11.78
C GLU A 414 24.50 -8.13 -10.80
N PHE A 415 24.04 -7.61 -9.67
CA PHE A 415 24.86 -6.95 -8.66
C PHE A 415 24.54 -7.47 -7.25
N PRO A 416 24.99 -8.69 -6.90
CA PRO A 416 24.67 -9.31 -5.62
C PRO A 416 25.08 -8.43 -4.43
N GLY A 417 24.14 -8.27 -3.45
CA GLY A 417 24.40 -7.52 -2.22
C GLY A 417 24.25 -5.98 -2.33
N ILE A 418 23.86 -5.44 -3.49
CA ILE A 418 23.70 -3.99 -3.69
C ILE A 418 22.61 -3.37 -2.81
N PHE A 419 21.59 -4.15 -2.43
CA PHE A 419 20.47 -3.74 -1.55
C PHE A 419 20.66 -4.18 -0.10
N GLY A 420 21.81 -4.79 0.25
CA GLY A 420 22.08 -5.30 1.59
C GLY A 420 21.38 -6.65 1.89
N HIS A 421 21.43 -7.06 3.17
CA HIS A 421 20.91 -8.37 3.60
C HIS A 421 19.38 -8.54 3.50
N GLN A 422 18.62 -7.44 3.40
CA GLN A 422 17.16 -7.47 3.34
C GLN A 422 16.58 -7.54 1.92
N GLY A 423 17.42 -7.40 0.88
CA GLY A 423 17.01 -7.40 -0.53
C GLY A 423 16.37 -6.08 -0.99
N GLY A 424 16.10 -5.96 -2.30
CA GLY A 424 15.60 -4.73 -2.94
C GLY A 424 14.08 -4.61 -3.00
N THR A 425 13.31 -5.65 -2.66
CA THR A 425 11.85 -5.70 -2.89
C THR A 425 11.08 -4.60 -2.17
N ALA A 426 11.38 -4.35 -0.89
CA ALA A 426 10.71 -3.28 -0.13
C ALA A 426 11.02 -1.89 -0.71
N GLN A 427 12.25 -1.67 -1.18
CA GLN A 427 12.66 -0.44 -1.84
C GLN A 427 11.96 -0.26 -3.19
N ALA A 428 11.76 -1.35 -3.94
CA ALA A 428 11.05 -1.35 -5.22
C ALA A 428 9.58 -0.95 -5.05
N TYR A 429 8.88 -1.53 -4.08
CA TYR A 429 7.50 -1.12 -3.75
C TYR A 429 7.41 0.30 -3.20
N GLY A 430 8.43 0.75 -2.46
CA GLY A 430 8.54 2.15 -2.04
C GLY A 430 8.59 3.11 -3.23
N LEU A 431 9.41 2.80 -4.26
CA LEU A 431 9.47 3.59 -5.50
C LEU A 431 8.16 3.55 -6.29
N PHE A 432 7.51 2.39 -6.36
CA PHE A 432 6.18 2.25 -6.95
C PHE A 432 5.16 3.16 -6.27
N ASN A 433 5.11 3.16 -4.92
CA ASN A 433 4.21 4.02 -4.16
C ASN A 433 4.49 5.51 -4.36
N VAL A 434 5.75 5.92 -4.46
CA VAL A 434 6.11 7.32 -4.77
C VAL A 434 5.64 7.70 -6.17
N ALA A 435 5.82 6.83 -7.18
CA ALA A 435 5.35 7.07 -8.54
C ALA A 435 3.81 7.15 -8.58
N TRP A 436 3.13 6.21 -7.93
CA TRP A 436 1.67 6.19 -7.81
C TRP A 436 1.14 7.47 -7.15
N SER A 437 1.68 7.85 -6.00
CA SER A 437 1.29 9.08 -5.29
C SER A 437 1.59 10.34 -6.09
N GLY A 438 2.69 10.36 -6.85
CA GLY A 438 3.00 11.45 -7.79
C GLY A 438 1.91 11.60 -8.85
N GLY A 439 1.42 10.49 -9.41
CA GLY A 439 0.29 10.48 -10.34
C GLY A 439 -1.00 10.97 -9.68
N GLN A 440 -1.26 10.59 -8.43
CA GLN A 440 -2.42 11.08 -7.66
C GLN A 440 -2.40 12.60 -7.39
N VAL A 441 -1.22 13.21 -7.36
CA VAL A 441 -1.11 14.69 -7.31
C VAL A 441 -1.37 15.32 -8.67
N LEU A 442 -0.72 14.79 -9.70
CA LEU A 442 -0.75 15.36 -11.05
C LEU A 442 -2.11 15.17 -11.73
N GLY A 443 -2.74 14.01 -11.53
CA GLY A 443 -3.99 13.64 -12.20
C GLY A 443 -5.13 14.64 -11.98
N PRO A 444 -5.52 14.94 -10.73
CA PRO A 444 -6.54 15.93 -10.43
C PRO A 444 -6.25 17.32 -10.99
N LEU A 445 -4.99 17.76 -10.90
CA LEU A 445 -4.59 19.08 -11.38
C LEU A 445 -4.64 19.16 -12.92
N VAL A 446 -4.08 18.15 -13.59
CA VAL A 446 -4.07 18.11 -15.08
C VAL A 446 -5.49 17.93 -15.61
N ALA A 447 -6.26 16.98 -15.07
CA ALA A 447 -7.62 16.71 -15.51
C ALA A 447 -8.54 17.91 -15.26
N GLY A 448 -8.47 18.50 -14.06
CA GLY A 448 -9.25 19.69 -13.73
C GLY A 448 -8.95 20.84 -14.67
N LEU A 449 -7.66 21.16 -14.91
CA LEU A 449 -7.25 22.20 -15.82
C LEU A 449 -7.72 21.96 -17.27
N LEU A 450 -7.62 20.72 -17.75
CA LEU A 450 -8.07 20.35 -19.10
C LEU A 450 -9.58 20.50 -19.23
N VAL A 451 -10.35 20.09 -18.23
CA VAL A 451 -11.82 20.21 -18.25
C VAL A 451 -12.27 21.65 -18.16
N GLU A 452 -11.64 22.46 -17.29
CA GLU A 452 -11.98 23.88 -17.17
C GLU A 452 -11.69 24.67 -18.47
N ARG A 453 -10.57 24.39 -19.14
CA ARG A 453 -10.14 25.17 -20.33
C ARG A 453 -10.67 24.62 -21.64
N ALA A 454 -10.82 23.32 -21.77
CA ALA A 454 -11.05 22.67 -23.05
C ALA A 454 -12.17 21.59 -23.02
N GLY A 455 -12.77 21.36 -21.85
CA GLY A 455 -13.90 20.44 -21.68
C GLY A 455 -13.53 18.97 -21.55
N TRP A 456 -14.55 18.15 -21.25
CA TRP A 456 -14.47 16.71 -21.05
C TRP A 456 -13.83 15.97 -22.22
N THR A 457 -14.26 16.25 -23.44
CA THR A 457 -13.78 15.61 -24.67
C THR A 457 -12.26 15.74 -24.83
N THR A 458 -11.73 16.93 -24.58
CA THR A 458 -10.29 17.17 -24.66
C THR A 458 -9.52 16.40 -23.58
N MET A 459 -10.04 16.38 -22.36
CA MET A 459 -9.42 15.64 -21.27
C MET A 459 -9.29 14.15 -21.60
N VAL A 460 -10.39 13.48 -22.00
CA VAL A 460 -10.35 12.04 -22.31
C VAL A 460 -9.50 11.73 -23.52
N THR A 461 -9.44 12.66 -24.52
CA THR A 461 -8.55 12.53 -25.68
C THR A 461 -7.08 12.58 -25.27
N VAL A 462 -6.70 13.56 -24.43
CA VAL A 462 -5.31 13.73 -23.96
C VAL A 462 -4.90 12.52 -23.13
N LEU A 463 -5.74 12.09 -22.17
CA LEU A 463 -5.45 10.91 -21.34
C LEU A 463 -5.33 9.65 -22.20
N GLY A 464 -6.23 9.45 -23.17
CA GLY A 464 -6.14 8.37 -24.15
C GLY A 464 -4.83 8.41 -24.94
N ALA A 465 -4.48 9.56 -25.50
CA ALA A 465 -3.23 9.70 -26.25
C ALA A 465 -1.98 9.41 -25.39
N VAL A 466 -1.98 9.83 -24.13
CA VAL A 466 -0.91 9.53 -23.17
C VAL A 466 -0.85 8.04 -22.89
N SER A 467 -2.00 7.37 -22.65
CA SER A 467 -2.08 5.91 -22.44
C SER A 467 -1.53 5.17 -23.67
N GLY A 468 -1.98 5.55 -24.89
CA GLY A 468 -1.45 5.00 -26.14
C GLY A 468 0.05 5.24 -26.31
N GLY A 469 0.55 6.42 -25.96
CA GLY A 469 1.98 6.74 -25.98
C GLY A 469 2.81 5.85 -25.06
N ILE A 470 2.33 5.60 -23.84
CA ILE A 470 2.97 4.67 -22.90
C ILE A 470 2.97 3.23 -23.41
N SER A 471 1.87 2.78 -24.07
CA SER A 471 1.86 1.45 -24.68
C SER A 471 2.97 1.28 -25.70
N VAL A 472 3.21 2.30 -26.55
CA VAL A 472 4.33 2.30 -27.51
C VAL A 472 5.70 2.29 -26.80
N VAL A 473 5.88 3.09 -25.75
CA VAL A 473 7.12 3.11 -24.97
C VAL A 473 7.42 1.74 -24.36
N ILE A 474 6.41 1.06 -23.78
CA ILE A 474 6.54 -0.29 -23.24
C ILE A 474 6.93 -1.28 -24.34
N ALA A 475 6.28 -1.22 -25.50
CA ALA A 475 6.58 -2.08 -26.64
C ALA A 475 8.01 -1.91 -27.18
N LEU A 476 8.53 -0.68 -27.15
CA LEU A 476 9.89 -0.38 -27.58
C LEU A 476 10.96 -0.77 -26.54
N SER A 477 10.61 -0.70 -25.24
CA SER A 477 11.55 -0.98 -24.14
C SER A 477 11.78 -2.48 -23.92
N ASP A 478 10.79 -3.32 -24.21
CA ASP A 478 10.93 -4.77 -24.08
C ASP A 478 10.67 -5.49 -25.43
N ARG A 479 11.74 -6.06 -25.97
CA ARG A 479 11.72 -6.81 -27.24
C ARG A 479 10.76 -8.03 -27.22
N ARG A 480 10.29 -8.45 -26.05
CA ARG A 480 9.35 -9.55 -25.88
C ARG A 480 7.91 -9.17 -26.24
N VAL A 481 7.59 -7.86 -26.24
CA VAL A 481 6.23 -7.38 -26.49
C VAL A 481 5.84 -7.51 -27.97
N LEU A 482 6.78 -7.31 -28.90
CA LEU A 482 6.54 -7.43 -30.34
C LEU A 482 7.10 -8.77 -30.85
N PRO A 483 6.27 -9.77 -31.20
CA PRO A 483 6.73 -10.99 -31.85
C PRO A 483 7.24 -10.65 -33.26
N GLY A 484 8.53 -10.78 -33.51
CA GLY A 484 9.12 -10.57 -34.85
C GLY A 484 10.53 -10.00 -34.87
N ARG A 485 11.12 -9.66 -33.73
CA ARG A 485 12.51 -9.20 -33.64
C ARG A 485 13.45 -10.23 -33.00
N GLU A 486 13.21 -11.53 -33.22
CA GLU A 486 14.28 -12.50 -32.99
C GLU A 486 15.39 -12.25 -34.03
N LYS A 487 16.60 -12.00 -33.52
CA LYS A 487 17.76 -11.81 -34.37
C LYS A 487 17.95 -13.02 -35.28
N LYS A 488 17.97 -12.78 -36.59
CA LYS A 488 18.74 -13.59 -37.51
C LYS A 488 20.23 -13.45 -37.17
#